data_bdf02ad8a16b1e869771125ef9ac3e57
#
_entry.id   bdf02ad8a16b1e869771125ef9ac3e57
#
_cell.length_a   1.000
_cell.length_b   1.000
_cell.length_c   1.000
_cell.angle_alpha   90.00
_cell.angle_beta   90.00
_cell.angle_gamma   90.00
#
_symmetry.space_group_name_H-M   'P 1'
#
loop_
_entity.id
_entity.type
_entity.pdbx_description
1 polymer ?
#
loop_
_entity_poly.entity_id
_entity_poly.type
_entity_poly.pdbx_seq_one_letter_code
_entity_poly.pdbx_strand_id
1 'polypeptide(L)'
;MIETVEPINFSALDTLKLVLGADFPELLRDFNQHCTNDLIKLEVAIANMDRAVMRDIAHSLKGSALSLHAKPLADYCAVLEAAAVSSSPDDLEQCIAQVREAVKEVIAALAHWAYQDDH
;
A
#
# COMPACT_ATOMS: atom_id res chain seq x y z
N MET A 1 -17.03 -4.68 20.60
CA MET A 1 -16.28 -3.46 20.30
C MET A 1 -15.41 -3.70 19.07
N ILE A 2 -15.53 -2.85 18.09
CA ILE A 2 -14.73 -2.99 16.87
C ILE A 2 -13.45 -2.19 17.04
N GLU A 3 -12.32 -2.90 16.95
CA GLU A 3 -11.04 -2.21 16.95
C GLU A 3 -10.80 -1.58 15.59
N THR A 4 -10.53 -0.29 15.59
CA THR A 4 -10.14 0.41 14.38
C THR A 4 -8.62 0.28 14.24
N VAL A 5 -8.20 -0.43 13.19
CA VAL A 5 -6.76 -0.55 12.89
C VAL A 5 -6.34 0.67 12.09
N GLU A 6 -5.39 1.42 12.60
CA GLU A 6 -4.86 2.58 11.88
C GLU A 6 -4.11 2.12 10.63
N PRO A 7 -4.26 2.84 9.49
CA PRO A 7 -3.57 2.46 8.26
C PRO A 7 -2.06 2.59 8.34
N ILE A 8 -1.55 3.43 9.24
CA ILE A 8 -0.11 3.66 9.43
C ILE A 8 0.20 3.73 10.91
N ASN A 9 1.36 3.23 11.31
CA ASN A 9 1.89 3.47 12.64
C ASN A 9 2.53 4.86 12.66
N PHE A 10 1.79 5.87 13.13
CA PHE A 10 2.25 7.25 13.10
C PHE A 10 3.44 7.51 14.01
N SER A 11 3.55 6.79 15.13
CA SER A 11 4.70 6.91 16.02
C SER A 11 5.99 6.49 15.30
N ALA A 12 5.94 5.37 14.56
CA ALA A 12 7.07 4.93 13.76
C ALA A 12 7.36 5.88 12.61
N LEU A 13 6.32 6.46 12.01
CA LEU A 13 6.46 7.42 10.93
C LEU A 13 7.16 8.70 11.41
N ASP A 14 6.83 9.19 12.61
CA ASP A 14 7.49 10.34 13.21
C ASP A 14 8.99 10.09 13.38
N THR A 15 9.36 8.89 13.82
CA THR A 15 10.77 8.51 13.96
C THR A 15 11.47 8.50 12.61
N LEU A 16 10.81 7.93 11.59
CA LEU A 16 11.36 7.89 10.24
C LEU A 16 11.58 9.30 9.69
N LYS A 17 10.64 10.22 9.94
CA LYS A 17 10.77 11.62 9.54
C LYS A 17 12.01 12.27 10.17
N LEU A 18 12.26 12.00 11.45
CA LEU A 18 13.43 12.53 12.13
C LEU A 18 14.72 12.00 11.53
N VAL A 19 14.75 10.71 11.18
CA VAL A 19 15.94 10.08 10.62
C VAL A 19 16.24 10.60 9.22
N LEU A 20 15.22 10.75 8.38
CA LEU A 20 15.40 11.15 6.98
C LEU A 20 15.48 12.66 6.77
N GLY A 21 14.93 13.45 7.69
CA GLY A 21 14.99 14.91 7.58
C GLY A 21 14.44 15.43 6.26
N ALA A 22 15.26 16.16 5.51
CA ALA A 22 14.86 16.79 4.25
C ALA A 22 14.48 15.77 3.16
N ASP A 23 14.93 14.52 3.27
CA ASP A 23 14.60 13.47 2.30
C ASP A 23 13.22 12.87 2.50
N PHE A 24 12.58 13.16 3.64
CA PHE A 24 11.29 12.55 3.97
C PHE A 24 10.16 12.95 3.01
N PRO A 25 9.97 14.23 2.64
CA PRO A 25 8.93 14.59 1.67
C PRO A 25 9.07 13.90 0.32
N GLU A 26 10.30 13.68 -0.15
CA GLU A 26 10.55 12.97 -1.38
C GLU A 26 10.12 11.51 -1.26
N LEU A 27 10.41 10.87 -0.13
CA LEU A 27 9.98 9.50 0.12
C LEU A 27 8.46 9.37 0.04
N LEU A 28 7.71 10.31 0.62
CA LEU A 28 6.25 10.30 0.57
C LEU A 28 5.72 10.47 -0.87
N ARG A 29 6.31 11.36 -1.65
CA ARG A 29 5.93 11.54 -3.06
C ARG A 29 6.18 10.27 -3.86
N ASP A 30 7.34 9.67 -3.67
CA ASP A 30 7.72 8.45 -4.38
C ASP A 30 6.76 7.31 -4.01
N PHE A 31 6.40 7.19 -2.74
CA PHE A 31 5.45 6.18 -2.30
C PHE A 31 4.09 6.37 -2.96
N ASN A 32 3.56 7.60 -2.95
CA ASN A 32 2.27 7.89 -3.55
C ASN A 32 2.26 7.56 -5.05
N GLN A 33 3.31 7.95 -5.77
CA GLN A 33 3.43 7.69 -7.19
C GLN A 33 3.58 6.20 -7.49
N HIS A 34 4.39 5.52 -6.71
CA HIS A 34 4.61 4.07 -6.85
C HIS A 34 3.31 3.30 -6.65
N CYS A 35 2.56 3.63 -5.60
CA CYS A 35 1.27 2.99 -5.32
C CYS A 35 0.27 3.22 -6.44
N THR A 36 0.17 4.45 -6.94
CA THR A 36 -0.74 4.80 -8.04
C THR A 36 -0.40 4.01 -9.30
N ASN A 37 0.88 3.97 -9.65
CA ASN A 37 1.34 3.23 -10.83
C ASN A 37 1.08 1.73 -10.70
N ASP A 38 1.34 1.18 -9.51
CA ASP A 38 1.15 -0.25 -9.27
C ASP A 38 -0.33 -0.65 -9.29
N LEU A 39 -1.23 0.21 -8.82
CA LEU A 39 -2.66 -0.06 -8.93
C LEU A 39 -3.12 -0.13 -10.39
N ILE A 40 -2.60 0.76 -11.24
CA ILE A 40 -2.89 0.72 -12.68
C ILE A 40 -2.39 -0.59 -13.29
N LYS A 41 -1.18 -1.00 -12.93
CA LYS A 41 -0.60 -2.25 -13.43
C LYS A 41 -1.39 -3.47 -12.96
N LEU A 42 -1.93 -3.45 -11.73
CA LEU A 42 -2.77 -4.53 -11.23
C LEU A 42 -4.07 -4.64 -12.03
N GLU A 43 -4.68 -3.51 -12.40
CA GLU A 43 -5.89 -3.51 -13.23
C GLU A 43 -5.62 -4.16 -14.60
N VAL A 44 -4.48 -3.84 -15.22
CA VAL A 44 -4.08 -4.46 -16.48
C VAL A 44 -3.80 -5.94 -16.29
N ALA A 45 -3.10 -6.31 -15.22
CA ALA A 45 -2.75 -7.69 -14.95
C ALA A 45 -3.98 -8.58 -14.74
N ILE A 46 -4.99 -8.09 -14.00
CA ILE A 46 -6.22 -8.87 -13.78
C ILE A 46 -7.01 -8.99 -15.09
N ALA A 47 -7.06 -7.96 -15.91
CA ALA A 47 -7.73 -8.02 -17.21
C ALA A 47 -7.13 -9.08 -18.12
N ASN A 48 -5.80 -9.26 -18.04
CA ASN A 48 -5.07 -10.24 -18.84
C ASN A 48 -4.84 -11.57 -18.12
N MET A 49 -5.31 -11.70 -16.88
CA MET A 49 -5.04 -12.85 -16.00
C MET A 49 -3.56 -13.21 -15.93
N ASP A 50 -2.73 -12.18 -15.82
CA ASP A 50 -1.28 -12.33 -15.70
C ASP A 50 -0.90 -12.48 -14.21
N ARG A 51 -0.93 -13.72 -13.75
CA ARG A 51 -0.70 -14.06 -12.35
C ARG A 51 0.70 -13.72 -11.87
N ALA A 52 1.70 -13.91 -12.71
CA ALA A 52 3.09 -13.62 -12.36
C ALA A 52 3.26 -12.12 -12.08
N VAL A 53 2.69 -11.27 -12.93
CA VAL A 53 2.73 -9.82 -12.74
C VAL A 53 1.98 -9.40 -11.48
N MET A 54 0.79 -9.97 -11.23
CA MET A 54 0.04 -9.67 -10.00
C MET A 54 0.87 -9.98 -8.75
N ARG A 55 1.53 -11.13 -8.75
CA ARG A 55 2.38 -11.55 -7.63
C ARG A 55 3.55 -10.60 -7.43
N ASP A 56 4.22 -10.22 -8.50
CA ASP A 56 5.39 -9.34 -8.42
C ASP A 56 5.01 -7.95 -7.92
N ILE A 57 3.88 -7.41 -8.40
CA ILE A 57 3.39 -6.11 -7.95
C ILE A 57 3.01 -6.17 -6.48
N ALA A 58 2.27 -7.21 -6.06
CA ALA A 58 1.87 -7.37 -4.67
C ALA A 58 3.08 -7.44 -3.75
N HIS A 59 4.12 -8.15 -4.16
CA HIS A 59 5.36 -8.26 -3.40
C HIS A 59 6.05 -6.89 -3.27
N SER A 60 6.14 -6.15 -4.35
CA SER A 60 6.75 -4.81 -4.38
C SER A 60 5.98 -3.83 -3.49
N LEU A 61 4.64 -3.81 -3.60
CA LEU A 61 3.79 -2.96 -2.77
C LEU A 61 3.92 -3.30 -1.29
N LYS A 62 4.01 -4.59 -0.97
CA LYS A 62 4.20 -5.06 0.41
C LYS A 62 5.47 -4.44 1.00
N GLY A 63 6.57 -4.50 0.26
CA GLY A 63 7.83 -3.91 0.71
C GLY A 63 7.72 -2.41 0.95
N SER A 64 7.09 -1.69 0.02
CA SER A 64 6.88 -0.25 0.16
C SER A 64 6.01 0.08 1.36
N ALA A 65 4.93 -0.69 1.58
CA ALA A 65 4.04 -0.49 2.71
C ALA A 65 4.77 -0.69 4.05
N LEU A 66 5.59 -1.73 4.14
CA LEU A 66 6.37 -1.98 5.35
C LEU A 66 7.37 -0.87 5.63
N SER A 67 7.96 -0.29 4.58
CA SER A 67 8.90 0.83 4.72
C SER A 67 8.27 2.07 5.33
N LEU A 68 6.97 2.28 5.11
CA LEU A 68 6.22 3.40 5.68
C LEU A 68 5.37 2.99 6.89
N HIS A 69 5.58 1.80 7.42
CA HIS A 69 4.86 1.30 8.59
C HIS A 69 3.34 1.24 8.35
N ALA A 70 2.94 0.92 7.12
CA ALA A 70 1.55 0.73 6.71
C ALA A 70 1.22 -0.77 6.72
N LYS A 71 1.18 -1.36 7.91
CA LYS A 71 1.02 -2.80 8.08
C LYS A 71 -0.28 -3.35 7.48
N PRO A 72 -1.46 -2.71 7.65
CA PRO A 72 -2.68 -3.25 7.01
C PRO A 72 -2.56 -3.37 5.50
N LEU A 73 -1.97 -2.37 4.83
CA LEU A 73 -1.71 -2.46 3.39
C LEU A 73 -0.78 -3.61 3.07
N ALA A 74 0.30 -3.76 3.84
CA ALA A 74 1.24 -4.87 3.65
C ALA A 74 0.55 -6.22 3.79
N ASP A 75 -0.37 -6.36 4.75
CA ASP A 75 -1.11 -7.61 4.98
C ASP A 75 -2.02 -7.93 3.80
N TYR A 76 -2.74 -6.94 3.25
CA TYR A 76 -3.56 -7.16 2.05
C TYR A 76 -2.71 -7.52 0.83
N CYS A 77 -1.54 -6.91 0.69
CA CYS A 77 -0.60 -7.27 -0.38
C CYS A 77 -0.11 -8.71 -0.24
N ALA A 78 0.15 -9.16 0.99
CA ALA A 78 0.57 -10.54 1.24
C ALA A 78 -0.54 -11.52 0.85
N VAL A 79 -1.81 -11.19 1.13
CA VAL A 79 -2.95 -12.02 0.74
C VAL A 79 -3.05 -12.10 -0.79
N LEU A 80 -2.90 -10.96 -1.49
CA LEU A 80 -2.92 -10.94 -2.95
C LEU A 80 -1.77 -11.75 -3.54
N GLU A 81 -0.57 -11.61 -2.98
CA GLU A 81 0.62 -12.34 -3.43
C GLU A 81 0.37 -13.85 -3.38
N ALA A 82 -0.20 -14.33 -2.27
CA ALA A 82 -0.53 -15.74 -2.11
C ALA A 82 -1.66 -16.17 -3.05
N ALA A 83 -2.69 -15.34 -3.19
CA ALA A 83 -3.85 -15.64 -4.04
C ALA A 83 -3.49 -15.69 -5.52
N ALA A 84 -2.49 -14.92 -5.95
CA ALA A 84 -2.07 -14.85 -7.35
C ALA A 84 -1.61 -16.21 -7.89
N VAL A 85 -1.22 -17.14 -7.01
CA VAL A 85 -0.76 -18.46 -7.42
C VAL A 85 -1.87 -19.28 -8.09
N SER A 86 -3.07 -19.33 -7.49
CA SER A 86 -4.10 -20.25 -7.99
C SER A 86 -5.54 -19.83 -7.70
N SER A 87 -5.79 -18.68 -7.10
CA SER A 87 -7.15 -18.26 -6.78
C SER A 87 -7.94 -17.94 -8.06
N SER A 88 -9.28 -17.98 -7.94
CA SER A 88 -10.17 -17.67 -9.06
C SER A 88 -10.07 -16.20 -9.46
N PRO A 89 -10.46 -15.85 -10.71
CA PRO A 89 -10.50 -14.45 -11.12
C PRO A 89 -11.35 -13.58 -10.18
N ASP A 90 -12.49 -14.08 -9.72
CA ASP A 90 -13.35 -13.33 -8.80
C ASP A 90 -12.67 -13.07 -7.47
N ASP A 91 -11.98 -14.07 -6.92
CA ASP A 91 -11.23 -13.92 -5.68
C ASP A 91 -10.07 -12.93 -5.85
N LEU A 92 -9.39 -12.98 -7.00
CA LEU A 92 -8.30 -12.04 -7.30
C LEU A 92 -8.81 -10.62 -7.42
N GLU A 93 -9.96 -10.40 -8.07
CA GLU A 93 -10.56 -9.07 -8.16
C GLU A 93 -10.89 -8.52 -6.77
N GLN A 94 -11.39 -9.37 -5.89
CA GLN A 94 -11.69 -8.97 -4.52
C GLN A 94 -10.42 -8.61 -3.75
N CYS A 95 -9.36 -9.40 -3.89
CA CYS A 95 -8.07 -9.10 -3.26
C CYS A 95 -7.50 -7.77 -3.75
N ILE A 96 -7.59 -7.51 -5.06
CA ILE A 96 -7.11 -6.25 -5.65
C ILE A 96 -7.94 -5.08 -5.15
N ALA A 97 -9.26 -5.24 -5.02
CA ALA A 97 -10.13 -4.20 -4.47
C ALA A 97 -9.75 -3.85 -3.03
N GLN A 98 -9.39 -4.85 -2.22
CA GLN A 98 -8.94 -4.64 -0.85
C GLN A 98 -7.61 -3.88 -0.80
N VAL A 99 -6.67 -4.22 -1.68
CA VAL A 99 -5.40 -3.51 -1.80
C VAL A 99 -5.65 -2.05 -2.21
N ARG A 100 -6.52 -1.84 -3.21
CA ARG A 100 -6.86 -0.50 -3.68
C ARG A 100 -7.42 0.37 -2.55
N GLU A 101 -8.35 -0.18 -1.79
CA GLU A 101 -8.95 0.56 -0.67
C GLU A 101 -7.92 0.86 0.41
N ALA A 102 -7.05 -0.09 0.72
CA ALA A 102 -5.98 0.12 1.70
C ALA A 102 -5.01 1.21 1.25
N VAL A 103 -4.66 1.25 -0.05
CA VAL A 103 -3.81 2.31 -0.61
C VAL A 103 -4.47 3.67 -0.42
N LYS A 104 -5.77 3.78 -0.72
CA LYS A 104 -6.50 5.04 -0.56
C LYS A 104 -6.46 5.51 0.90
N GLU A 105 -6.65 4.62 1.83
CA GLU A 105 -6.60 4.94 3.26
C GLU A 105 -5.23 5.42 3.70
N VAL A 106 -4.16 4.78 3.21
CA VAL A 106 -2.78 5.19 3.52
C VAL A 106 -2.50 6.57 2.96
N ILE A 107 -2.85 6.81 1.69
CA ILE A 107 -2.60 8.12 1.05
C ILE A 107 -3.36 9.21 1.78
N ALA A 108 -4.62 8.98 2.14
CA ALA A 108 -5.42 9.95 2.87
C ALA A 108 -4.83 10.22 4.27
N ALA A 109 -4.39 9.18 4.95
CA ALA A 109 -3.78 9.31 6.28
C ALA A 109 -2.46 10.09 6.23
N LEU A 110 -1.63 9.84 5.21
CA LEU A 110 -0.38 10.57 5.02
C LEU A 110 -0.64 12.05 4.75
N ALA A 111 -1.61 12.36 3.90
CA ALA A 111 -1.96 13.74 3.59
C ALA A 111 -2.47 14.49 4.82
N HIS A 112 -3.33 13.84 5.61
CA HIS A 112 -3.87 14.43 6.83
C HIS A 112 -2.76 14.66 7.87
N TRP A 113 -1.91 13.68 8.07
CA TRP A 113 -0.79 13.76 9.00
C TRP A 113 0.19 14.89 8.60
N ALA A 114 0.54 14.96 7.31
CA ALA A 114 1.44 15.99 6.80
C ALA A 114 0.84 17.40 6.98
N TYR A 115 -0.48 17.54 6.75
CA TYR A 115 -1.16 18.81 6.93
C TYR A 115 -1.13 19.26 8.40
N GLN A 116 -1.38 18.35 9.34
CA GLN A 116 -1.36 18.69 10.77
C GLN A 116 0.04 19.02 11.26
N ASP A 117 1.05 18.36 10.72
CA ASP A 117 2.44 18.58 11.11
C ASP A 117 2.95 19.96 10.66
N ASP A 118 2.39 20.49 9.57
CA ASP A 118 2.75 21.83 9.06
C ASP A 118 2.04 22.96 9.79
N HIS A 119 1.10 22.65 10.65
CA HIS A 119 0.34 23.61 11.45
C HIS A 119 0.58 23.41 12.93
#